data_03d93cd0db80ba0831a56d2912b0e9a8
#
_entry.id   03d93cd0db80ba0831a56d2912b0e9a8
#
_cell.length_a   1.000
_cell.length_b   1.000
_cell.length_c   1.000
_cell.angle_alpha   90.00
_cell.angle_beta   90.00
_cell.angle_gamma   90.00
#
_symmetry.space_group_name_H-M   'P 1'
#
loop_
_entity.id
_entity.type
_entity.pdbx_description
1 polymer ?
#
loop_
_entity_poly.entity_id
_entity_poly.type
_entity_poly.pdbx_seq_one_letter_code
_entity_poly.pdbx_strand_id
1 'polypeptide(L)'
;LTSCSDDNSEPYVLQQADITVNVPESGFKAVVDQLFKIEVNSVSDEGVTYTWTLDGETLSNSKQLEYIFPSAGAYELILTATQGTSSFSYTFQVTVGFDDSITTPEGAKAYITKVIDFMPAVGQYTNVLPSYEEGDTQENMNQKVLDAIGNGNRSMISLGGYGGYVTVGFDHTIENKAGLRDFRVLGNAFYSAANPNPDAPVGGSCEPGIIMVAYDKNKNGVPDDDEWYEIAGSAHNN
;
A
#
# COMPACT_ATOMS: atom_id res chain seq x y z
N LEU A 1 33.64 -44.98 47.56
CA LEU A 1 32.40 -44.22 47.79
C LEU A 1 32.13 -43.38 46.54
N THR A 2 31.37 -43.96 45.63
CA THR A 2 30.79 -43.24 44.45
C THR A 2 29.53 -42.56 44.94
N SER A 3 29.55 -41.22 44.98
CA SER A 3 28.35 -40.40 45.13
C SER A 3 27.61 -40.42 43.80
N CYS A 4 26.50 -41.13 43.71
CA CYS A 4 25.48 -40.87 42.69
C CYS A 4 24.80 -39.57 43.12
N SER A 5 25.02 -38.51 42.41
CA SER A 5 24.09 -37.38 42.38
C SER A 5 22.88 -37.81 41.59
N ASP A 6 21.79 -38.13 42.27
CA ASP A 6 20.48 -38.20 41.67
C ASP A 6 20.12 -36.80 41.18
N ASP A 7 20.35 -36.56 39.89
CA ASP A 7 19.87 -35.36 39.21
C ASP A 7 18.38 -35.60 38.90
N ASN A 8 17.57 -35.51 39.97
CA ASN A 8 16.12 -35.72 39.92
C ASN A 8 15.43 -34.39 39.64
N SER A 9 15.89 -33.67 38.58
CA SER A 9 15.15 -32.54 38.05
C SER A 9 13.95 -33.10 37.32
N GLU A 10 12.75 -32.81 37.83
CA GLU A 10 11.52 -33.11 37.11
C GLU A 10 11.56 -32.50 35.70
N PRO A 11 11.11 -33.20 34.67
CA PRO A 11 11.09 -32.65 33.29
C PRO A 11 10.27 -31.36 33.23
N TYR A 12 10.80 -30.36 32.55
CA TYR A 12 10.11 -29.11 32.35
C TYR A 12 8.74 -29.33 31.67
N VAL A 13 7.70 -28.72 32.24
CA VAL A 13 6.34 -28.72 31.68
C VAL A 13 5.91 -27.32 31.36
N LEU A 14 5.63 -27.08 30.08
CA LEU A 14 5.23 -25.76 29.56
C LEU A 14 4.00 -25.22 30.30
N GLN A 15 4.10 -23.97 30.74
CA GLN A 15 3.01 -23.19 31.33
C GLN A 15 2.73 -21.96 30.43
N GLN A 16 1.51 -21.44 30.50
CA GLN A 16 1.12 -20.26 29.70
C GLN A 16 2.02 -19.04 29.99
N ALA A 17 2.43 -18.82 31.24
CA ALA A 17 3.25 -17.70 31.66
C ALA A 17 4.73 -17.82 31.22
N ASP A 18 5.16 -18.99 30.75
CA ASP A 18 6.55 -19.23 30.36
C ASP A 18 6.87 -18.59 29.00
N ILE A 19 5.86 -18.29 28.20
CA ILE A 19 6.00 -17.63 26.92
C ILE A 19 5.63 -16.15 27.06
N THR A 20 6.53 -15.27 26.68
CA THR A 20 6.30 -13.83 26.73
C THR A 20 6.70 -13.15 25.44
N VAL A 21 5.92 -12.14 25.07
CA VAL A 21 6.15 -11.28 23.92
C VAL A 21 6.09 -9.84 24.41
N ASN A 22 7.06 -9.05 24.04
CA ASN A 22 7.04 -7.62 24.36
C ASN A 22 6.10 -6.91 23.37
N VAL A 23 4.84 -6.73 23.77
CA VAL A 23 3.84 -6.04 22.96
C VAL A 23 3.96 -4.54 23.21
N PRO A 24 4.20 -3.70 22.17
CA PRO A 24 4.21 -2.26 22.33
C PRO A 24 2.88 -1.73 22.88
N GLU A 25 2.91 -0.66 23.67
CA GLU A 25 1.71 -0.07 24.27
C GLU A 25 0.64 0.33 23.23
N SER A 26 1.06 0.73 22.03
CA SER A 26 0.19 1.04 20.88
C SER A 26 -0.20 -0.17 20.02
N GLY A 27 0.11 -1.40 20.47
CA GLY A 27 0.04 -2.61 19.63
C GLY A 27 1.19 -2.71 18.64
N PHE A 28 1.23 -3.83 17.90
CA PHE A 28 2.21 -3.99 16.84
C PHE A 28 1.85 -3.15 15.62
N LYS A 29 2.85 -2.53 15.03
CA LYS A 29 2.76 -1.83 13.75
C LYS A 29 3.73 -2.44 12.75
N ALA A 30 3.28 -2.61 11.53
CA ALA A 30 4.11 -3.06 10.42
C ALA A 30 3.92 -2.12 9.22
N VAL A 31 4.85 -2.17 8.30
CA VAL A 31 4.80 -1.42 7.04
C VAL A 31 4.65 -2.41 5.89
N VAL A 32 3.78 -2.07 4.94
CA VAL A 32 3.55 -2.87 3.73
C VAL A 32 4.89 -3.16 3.04
N ASP A 33 5.06 -4.42 2.62
CA ASP A 33 6.24 -4.91 1.89
C ASP A 33 7.58 -4.77 2.63
N GLN A 34 7.56 -4.49 3.94
CA GLN A 34 8.74 -4.49 4.79
C GLN A 34 8.74 -5.67 5.76
N LEU A 35 9.94 -6.12 6.12
CA LEU A 35 10.12 -7.23 7.05
C LEU A 35 9.63 -6.83 8.45
N PHE A 36 8.61 -7.50 8.91
CA PHE A 36 8.07 -7.39 10.27
C PHE A 36 8.56 -8.56 11.11
N LYS A 37 8.90 -8.30 12.38
CA LYS A 37 9.40 -9.31 13.31
C LYS A 37 8.69 -9.25 14.64
N ILE A 38 8.41 -10.43 15.21
CA ILE A 38 8.02 -10.59 16.61
C ILE A 38 9.02 -11.51 17.28
N GLU A 39 9.63 -11.03 18.36
CA GLU A 39 10.51 -11.81 19.22
C GLU A 39 9.73 -12.43 20.38
N VAL A 40 9.91 -13.73 20.56
CA VAL A 40 9.27 -14.51 21.62
C VAL A 40 10.33 -14.95 22.61
N ASN A 41 10.08 -14.67 23.89
CA ASN A 41 10.89 -15.18 24.99
C ASN A 41 10.19 -16.36 25.64
N SER A 42 10.95 -17.35 26.09
CA SER A 42 10.46 -18.51 26.82
C SER A 42 11.39 -18.86 27.98
N VAL A 43 10.84 -19.45 29.01
CA VAL A 43 11.62 -19.99 30.16
C VAL A 43 12.48 -21.18 29.71
N SER A 44 11.90 -22.05 28.86
CA SER A 44 12.60 -23.15 28.22
C SER A 44 11.99 -23.44 26.86
N ASP A 45 12.81 -23.93 25.93
CA ASP A 45 12.35 -24.41 24.62
C ASP A 45 12.39 -25.95 24.51
N GLU A 46 12.67 -26.65 25.61
CA GLU A 46 12.82 -28.09 25.60
C GLU A 46 11.50 -28.78 25.24
N GLY A 47 11.48 -29.44 24.09
CA GLY A 47 10.30 -30.15 23.58
C GLY A 47 9.16 -29.24 23.16
N VAL A 48 9.35 -27.90 23.12
CA VAL A 48 8.32 -26.95 22.70
C VAL A 48 8.37 -26.76 21.19
N THR A 49 7.22 -26.78 20.57
CA THR A 49 7.00 -26.42 19.16
C THR A 49 6.18 -25.15 19.07
N TYR A 50 6.48 -24.31 18.10
CA TYR A 50 5.82 -23.03 17.86
C TYR A 50 5.15 -23.04 16.49
N THR A 51 3.97 -22.44 16.42
CA THR A 51 3.24 -22.26 15.15
C THR A 51 2.61 -20.88 15.13
N TRP A 52 2.93 -20.10 14.10
CA TRP A 52 2.30 -18.82 13.82
C TRP A 52 1.24 -18.99 12.74
N THR A 53 0.05 -18.45 12.98
CA THR A 53 -1.04 -18.45 12.00
C THR A 53 -1.60 -17.05 11.79
N LEU A 54 -2.11 -16.83 10.59
CA LEU A 54 -2.88 -15.65 10.18
C LEU A 54 -4.11 -16.17 9.42
N ASP A 55 -5.31 -15.77 9.83
CA ASP A 55 -6.58 -16.18 9.22
C ASP A 55 -6.72 -17.72 9.07
N GLY A 56 -6.10 -18.46 10.00
CA GLY A 56 -6.10 -19.92 10.01
C GLY A 56 -5.02 -20.59 9.17
N GLU A 57 -4.27 -19.82 8.36
CA GLU A 57 -3.15 -20.32 7.57
C GLU A 57 -1.84 -20.24 8.35
N THR A 58 -1.00 -21.27 8.23
CA THR A 58 0.29 -21.31 8.91
C THR A 58 1.30 -20.43 8.18
N LEU A 59 1.86 -19.44 8.90
CA LEU A 59 2.91 -18.57 8.39
C LEU A 59 4.31 -19.12 8.67
N SER A 60 4.53 -19.65 9.89
CA SER A 60 5.84 -20.08 10.36
C SER A 60 5.72 -21.11 11.48
N ASN A 61 6.71 -22.01 11.55
CA ASN A 61 6.92 -22.91 12.69
C ASN A 61 8.15 -22.54 13.51
N SER A 62 8.71 -21.34 13.29
CA SER A 62 9.81 -20.82 14.09
C SER A 62 9.30 -20.15 15.34
N LYS A 63 10.10 -20.14 16.42
CA LYS A 63 9.78 -19.42 17.65
C LYS A 63 9.59 -17.93 17.38
N GLN A 64 10.50 -17.33 16.62
CA GLN A 64 10.42 -15.94 16.17
C GLN A 64 9.58 -15.86 14.90
N LEU A 65 8.76 -14.82 14.78
CA LEU A 65 8.07 -14.52 13.51
C LEU A 65 8.88 -13.53 12.69
N GLU A 66 9.09 -13.88 11.43
CA GLU A 66 9.51 -12.95 10.37
C GLU A 66 8.48 -13.05 9.24
N TYR A 67 7.83 -11.93 8.90
CA TYR A 67 6.77 -11.91 7.90
C TYR A 67 6.73 -10.56 7.16
N ILE A 68 6.35 -10.61 5.90
CA ILE A 68 6.13 -9.42 5.05
C ILE A 68 4.65 -9.35 4.72
N PHE A 69 3.97 -8.30 5.20
CA PHE A 69 2.56 -8.09 4.88
C PHE A 69 2.43 -7.45 3.49
N PRO A 70 1.66 -8.06 2.58
CA PRO A 70 1.52 -7.58 1.20
C PRO A 70 0.54 -6.40 1.07
N SER A 71 -0.26 -6.11 2.09
CA SER A 71 -1.27 -5.04 2.04
C SER A 71 -1.49 -4.40 3.41
N ALA A 72 -1.96 -3.14 3.38
CA ALA A 72 -2.35 -2.43 4.59
C ALA A 72 -3.66 -3.00 5.16
N GLY A 73 -3.79 -2.96 6.48
CA GLY A 73 -4.96 -3.45 7.18
C GLY A 73 -4.71 -3.76 8.65
N ALA A 74 -5.73 -4.28 9.32
CA ALA A 74 -5.62 -4.83 10.67
C ALA A 74 -5.60 -6.37 10.57
N TYR A 75 -4.61 -6.97 11.18
CA TYR A 75 -4.36 -8.40 11.14
C TYR A 75 -4.33 -8.99 12.54
N GLU A 76 -4.85 -10.21 12.67
CA GLU A 76 -4.76 -10.98 13.90
C GLU A 76 -3.80 -12.16 13.72
N LEU A 77 -2.66 -12.08 14.40
CA LEU A 77 -1.68 -13.16 14.45
C LEU A 77 -1.90 -14.02 15.69
N ILE A 78 -1.82 -15.32 15.53
CA ILE A 78 -1.89 -16.28 16.64
C ILE A 78 -0.59 -17.07 16.70
N LEU A 79 0.07 -17.02 17.86
CA LEU A 79 1.16 -17.92 18.21
C LEU A 79 0.59 -19.07 19.02
N THR A 80 0.83 -20.30 18.62
CA THR A 80 0.56 -21.50 19.43
C THR A 80 1.88 -22.14 19.83
N ALA A 81 2.08 -22.32 21.13
CA ALA A 81 3.22 -23.06 21.70
C ALA A 81 2.71 -24.38 22.29
N THR A 82 3.31 -25.50 21.88
CA THR A 82 2.86 -26.86 22.26
C THR A 82 4.02 -27.68 22.75
N GLN A 83 3.81 -28.39 23.87
CA GLN A 83 4.72 -29.40 24.42
C GLN A 83 3.90 -30.62 24.92
N GLY A 84 4.07 -31.74 24.25
CA GLY A 84 3.29 -32.94 24.57
C GLY A 84 1.79 -32.72 24.48
N THR A 85 1.07 -32.75 25.60
CA THR A 85 -0.38 -32.49 25.68
C THR A 85 -0.72 -31.05 26.07
N SER A 86 0.28 -30.24 26.46
CA SER A 86 0.10 -28.84 26.83
C SER A 86 0.14 -27.97 25.55
N SER A 87 -0.84 -27.08 25.40
CA SER A 87 -0.91 -26.16 24.24
C SER A 87 -1.49 -24.83 24.70
N PHE A 88 -0.81 -23.73 24.37
CA PHE A 88 -1.22 -22.37 24.70
C PHE A 88 -1.18 -21.48 23.48
N SER A 89 -2.22 -20.65 23.31
CA SER A 89 -2.32 -19.69 22.20
C SER A 89 -2.30 -18.27 22.70
N TYR A 90 -1.61 -17.42 21.94
CA TYR A 90 -1.41 -16.00 22.20
C TYR A 90 -1.81 -15.23 20.97
N THR A 91 -2.72 -14.25 21.13
CA THR A 91 -3.26 -13.47 20.03
C THR A 91 -2.67 -12.07 20.04
N PHE A 92 -2.24 -11.60 18.86
CA PHE A 92 -1.62 -10.31 18.68
C PHE A 92 -2.31 -9.55 17.55
N GLN A 93 -2.67 -8.29 17.82
CA GLN A 93 -3.17 -7.38 16.79
C GLN A 93 -1.99 -6.63 16.15
N VAL A 94 -1.96 -6.63 14.81
CA VAL A 94 -0.95 -5.92 14.02
C VAL A 94 -1.68 -4.96 13.09
N THR A 95 -1.35 -3.67 13.20
CA THR A 95 -1.81 -2.66 12.24
C THR A 95 -0.72 -2.47 11.20
N VAL A 96 -1.04 -2.78 9.96
CA VAL A 96 -0.15 -2.62 8.81
C VAL A 96 -0.54 -1.36 8.05
N GLY A 97 0.40 -0.46 7.86
CA GLY A 97 0.21 0.77 7.10
C GLY A 97 1.34 1.00 6.13
N PHE A 98 1.31 2.14 5.46
CA PHE A 98 2.46 2.61 4.70
C PHE A 98 3.43 3.34 5.62
N ASP A 99 4.65 3.62 5.13
CA ASP A 99 5.67 4.33 5.90
C ASP A 99 5.19 5.77 6.18
N ASP A 100 4.72 6.01 7.40
CA ASP A 100 4.22 7.31 7.86
C ASP A 100 5.34 8.21 8.43
N SER A 101 6.58 7.73 8.41
CA SER A 101 7.75 8.56 8.73
C SER A 101 8.10 9.54 7.60
N ILE A 102 7.52 9.32 6.40
CA ILE A 102 7.70 10.20 5.26
C ILE A 102 6.92 11.50 5.51
N THR A 103 7.65 12.60 5.61
CA THR A 103 7.08 13.93 5.71
C THR A 103 7.32 14.71 4.42
N THR A 104 6.37 15.58 4.07
CA THR A 104 6.53 16.47 2.91
C THR A 104 7.72 17.41 3.13
N PRO A 105 8.75 17.42 2.26
CA PRO A 105 9.89 18.30 2.39
C PRO A 105 9.49 19.77 2.32
N GLU A 106 10.25 20.63 3.00
CA GLU A 106 10.09 22.08 2.83
C GLU A 106 10.37 22.49 1.37
N GLY A 107 9.46 23.26 0.80
CA GLY A 107 9.54 23.71 -0.60
C GLY A 107 9.04 22.71 -1.64
N ALA A 108 8.51 21.55 -1.21
CA ALA A 108 7.87 20.60 -2.10
C ALA A 108 6.72 21.24 -2.89
N LYS A 109 6.59 20.86 -4.16
CA LYS A 109 5.62 21.47 -5.07
C LYS A 109 4.27 20.75 -4.97
N ALA A 110 3.20 21.54 -4.85
CA ALA A 110 1.82 21.00 -4.73
C ALA A 110 1.22 20.54 -6.08
N TYR A 111 2.04 20.21 -7.07
CA TYR A 111 1.61 19.80 -8.41
C TYR A 111 2.61 18.84 -9.04
N ILE A 112 2.19 18.15 -10.10
CA ILE A 112 3.06 17.23 -10.84
C ILE A 112 4.25 17.98 -11.44
N THR A 113 5.43 17.36 -11.38
CA THR A 113 6.70 17.94 -11.82
C THR A 113 7.37 17.14 -12.93
N LYS A 114 6.86 15.92 -13.19
CA LYS A 114 7.33 15.09 -14.30
C LYS A 114 6.19 14.27 -14.90
N VAL A 115 6.31 13.95 -16.17
CA VAL A 115 5.53 12.91 -16.86
C VAL A 115 6.50 11.79 -17.18
N ILE A 116 6.20 10.60 -16.65
CA ILE A 116 7.04 9.41 -16.81
C ILE A 116 6.69 8.75 -18.13
N ASP A 117 5.38 8.62 -18.39
CA ASP A 117 4.90 8.02 -19.63
C ASP A 117 3.53 8.59 -20.01
N PHE A 118 3.31 8.78 -21.31
CA PHE A 118 2.04 9.20 -21.90
C PHE A 118 1.70 8.32 -23.10
N MET A 119 0.72 7.47 -22.93
CA MET A 119 0.30 6.48 -23.93
C MET A 119 -1.21 6.59 -24.18
N PRO A 120 -1.64 7.58 -25.00
CA PRO A 120 -3.05 7.71 -25.34
C PRO A 120 -3.49 6.57 -26.27
N ALA A 121 -4.64 5.98 -25.96
CA ALA A 121 -5.29 5.03 -26.87
C ALA A 121 -6.02 5.77 -28.00
N VAL A 122 -6.43 5.05 -29.04
CA VAL A 122 -7.23 5.63 -30.13
C VAL A 122 -8.53 6.19 -29.57
N GLY A 123 -8.79 7.47 -29.82
CA GLY A 123 -9.96 8.16 -29.31
C GLY A 123 -10.04 9.62 -29.76
N GLN A 124 -10.99 10.35 -29.19
CA GLN A 124 -11.15 11.78 -29.51
C GLN A 124 -9.98 12.60 -28.95
N TYR A 125 -9.53 13.57 -29.72
CA TYR A 125 -8.54 14.56 -29.36
C TYR A 125 -7.14 14.02 -28.99
N THR A 126 -6.83 12.75 -29.27
CA THR A 126 -5.56 12.11 -28.89
C THR A 126 -4.35 12.67 -29.63
N ASN A 127 -4.57 13.35 -30.76
CA ASN A 127 -3.52 14.02 -31.54
C ASN A 127 -3.62 15.55 -31.48
N VAL A 128 -4.44 16.08 -30.58
CA VAL A 128 -4.70 17.53 -30.41
C VAL A 128 -4.44 17.96 -28.96
N LEU A 129 -4.60 17.07 -28.01
CA LEU A 129 -4.46 17.33 -26.57
C LEU A 129 -3.47 16.35 -25.90
N PRO A 130 -2.17 16.67 -25.97
CA PRO A 130 -1.48 17.73 -26.70
C PRO A 130 -1.37 17.43 -28.21
N SER A 131 -1.09 18.47 -29.01
CA SER A 131 -0.93 18.26 -30.44
C SER A 131 0.31 17.42 -30.76
N TYR A 132 0.10 16.41 -31.59
CA TYR A 132 1.19 15.62 -32.17
C TYR A 132 1.68 16.29 -33.44
N GLU A 133 2.99 16.37 -33.61
CA GLU A 133 3.67 16.82 -34.81
C GLU A 133 4.53 15.71 -35.38
N GLU A 134 4.67 15.65 -36.70
CA GLU A 134 5.49 14.63 -37.34
C GLU A 134 6.94 14.72 -36.84
N GLY A 135 7.45 13.59 -36.31
CA GLY A 135 8.78 13.49 -35.70
C GLY A 135 8.80 13.65 -34.19
N ASP A 136 7.67 13.88 -33.53
CA ASP A 136 7.61 13.84 -32.06
C ASP A 136 8.00 12.46 -31.53
N THR A 137 8.92 12.47 -30.60
CA THR A 137 9.30 11.29 -29.82
C THR A 137 8.41 11.13 -28.59
N GLN A 138 8.48 10.00 -27.91
CA GLN A 138 7.82 9.79 -26.62
C GLN A 138 8.21 10.88 -25.61
N GLU A 139 9.48 11.23 -25.55
CA GLU A 139 10.00 12.28 -24.66
C GLU A 139 9.39 13.65 -24.99
N ASN A 140 9.27 13.99 -26.29
CA ASN A 140 8.62 15.23 -26.71
C ASN A 140 7.15 15.24 -26.29
N MET A 141 6.44 14.13 -26.44
CA MET A 141 5.04 14.03 -26.03
C MET A 141 4.89 14.12 -24.51
N ASN A 142 5.74 13.46 -23.74
CA ASN A 142 5.77 13.58 -22.29
C ASN A 142 6.01 15.02 -21.83
N GLN A 143 6.92 15.75 -22.51
CA GLN A 143 7.17 17.15 -22.20
C GLN A 143 5.95 18.04 -22.55
N LYS A 144 5.31 17.83 -23.70
CA LYS A 144 4.07 18.55 -24.08
C LYS A 144 2.96 18.33 -23.07
N VAL A 145 2.82 17.10 -22.54
CA VAL A 145 1.87 16.77 -21.46
C VAL A 145 2.25 17.52 -20.18
N LEU A 146 3.52 17.52 -19.80
CA LEU A 146 3.99 18.24 -18.61
C LEU A 146 3.72 19.75 -18.74
N ASP A 147 3.94 20.33 -19.91
CA ASP A 147 3.66 21.74 -20.19
C ASP A 147 2.15 22.04 -20.08
N ALA A 148 1.30 21.10 -20.45
CA ALA A 148 -0.16 21.25 -20.37
C ALA A 148 -0.70 21.17 -18.95
N ILE A 149 -0.31 20.16 -18.18
CA ILE A 149 -0.94 19.82 -16.88
C ILE A 149 -0.01 19.86 -15.68
N GLY A 150 1.30 20.04 -15.88
CA GLY A 150 2.31 20.09 -14.83
C GLY A 150 2.64 21.52 -14.38
N ASN A 151 3.49 21.61 -13.36
CA ASN A 151 4.04 22.88 -12.86
C ASN A 151 2.99 23.94 -12.50
N GLY A 152 1.79 23.50 -12.09
CA GLY A 152 0.67 24.37 -11.74
C GLY A 152 -0.22 24.75 -12.92
N ASN A 153 0.06 24.32 -14.14
CA ASN A 153 -0.80 24.49 -15.30
C ASN A 153 -2.06 23.62 -15.17
N ARG A 154 -3.15 24.06 -15.82
CA ARG A 154 -4.47 23.43 -15.72
C ARG A 154 -5.13 23.28 -17.08
N SER A 155 -4.36 22.94 -18.08
CA SER A 155 -4.90 22.56 -19.38
C SER A 155 -5.40 21.11 -19.36
N MET A 156 -5.87 20.64 -20.47
CA MET A 156 -6.37 19.26 -20.63
C MET A 156 -5.43 18.44 -21.51
N ILE A 157 -5.42 17.14 -21.25
CA ILE A 157 -4.85 16.13 -22.14
C ILE A 157 -5.95 15.11 -22.48
N SER A 158 -5.83 14.43 -23.61
CA SER A 158 -6.70 13.31 -23.95
C SER A 158 -5.97 12.00 -23.80
N LEU A 159 -6.53 11.10 -23.00
CA LEU A 159 -6.05 9.72 -22.90
C LEU A 159 -6.68 8.82 -23.99
N GLY A 160 -7.67 9.34 -24.72
CA GLY A 160 -8.38 8.58 -25.74
C GLY A 160 -9.33 7.56 -25.17
N GLY A 161 -9.41 6.39 -25.81
CA GLY A 161 -10.29 5.31 -25.41
C GLY A 161 -9.69 4.39 -24.34
N TYR A 162 -10.27 3.19 -24.26
CA TYR A 162 -9.85 2.18 -23.29
C TYR A 162 -8.38 1.80 -23.48
N GLY A 163 -7.65 1.76 -22.36
CA GLY A 163 -6.24 1.42 -22.31
C GLY A 163 -5.28 2.62 -22.44
N GLY A 164 -5.79 3.83 -22.71
CA GLY A 164 -4.95 5.03 -22.67
C GLY A 164 -4.63 5.48 -21.26
N TYR A 165 -3.38 5.90 -21.01
CA TYR A 165 -2.95 6.31 -19.70
C TYR A 165 -1.88 7.42 -19.72
N VAL A 166 -1.70 8.05 -18.58
CA VAL A 166 -0.57 8.92 -18.28
C VAL A 166 -0.02 8.56 -16.91
N THR A 167 1.30 8.41 -16.82
CA THR A 167 2.02 8.24 -15.56
C THR A 167 2.75 9.54 -15.23
N VAL A 168 2.41 10.09 -14.07
CA VAL A 168 2.95 11.36 -13.58
C VAL A 168 3.71 11.18 -12.28
N GLY A 169 4.60 12.12 -11.96
CA GLY A 169 5.35 12.10 -10.72
C GLY A 169 5.46 13.49 -10.10
N PHE A 170 5.81 13.47 -8.83
CA PHE A 170 6.05 14.65 -8.00
C PHE A 170 7.54 14.79 -7.70
N ASP A 171 7.97 15.90 -7.15
CA ASP A 171 9.34 16.11 -6.69
C ASP A 171 9.60 15.53 -5.28
N HIS A 172 8.58 14.95 -4.69
CA HIS A 172 8.61 14.32 -3.38
C HIS A 172 7.61 13.16 -3.31
N THR A 173 7.74 12.32 -2.28
CA THR A 173 6.71 11.33 -1.95
C THR A 173 5.48 12.02 -1.39
N ILE A 174 4.29 11.68 -1.91
CA ILE A 174 3.04 12.18 -1.36
C ILE A 174 2.79 11.51 -0.02
N GLU A 175 2.62 12.31 1.01
CA GLU A 175 2.31 11.85 2.35
C GLU A 175 0.83 11.43 2.44
N ASN A 176 0.58 10.20 2.92
CA ASN A 176 -0.78 9.73 3.21
C ASN A 176 -1.17 10.14 4.63
N LYS A 177 -2.06 11.12 4.75
CA LYS A 177 -2.56 11.63 6.04
C LYS A 177 -3.98 11.20 6.30
N ALA A 178 -4.20 10.46 7.37
CA ALA A 178 -5.53 10.02 7.78
C ALA A 178 -6.52 11.20 7.89
N GLY A 179 -7.64 11.09 7.20
CA GLY A 179 -8.71 12.09 7.20
C GLY A 179 -8.46 13.34 6.35
N LEU A 180 -7.34 13.43 5.64
CA LEU A 180 -7.03 14.48 4.68
C LEU A 180 -7.06 13.95 3.24
N ARG A 181 -7.04 14.85 2.28
CA ARG A 181 -6.91 14.50 0.87
C ARG A 181 -5.45 14.67 0.47
N ASP A 182 -4.85 13.62 -0.04
CA ASP A 182 -3.44 13.60 -0.39
C ASP A 182 -3.18 14.24 -1.74
N PHE A 183 -4.09 14.04 -2.71
CA PHE A 183 -4.03 14.67 -4.02
C PHE A 183 -5.43 14.84 -4.62
N ARG A 184 -5.51 15.54 -5.73
CA ARG A 184 -6.74 15.74 -6.49
C ARG A 184 -6.50 15.60 -7.98
N VAL A 185 -7.34 14.80 -8.64
CA VAL A 185 -7.41 14.70 -10.09
C VAL A 185 -8.63 15.51 -10.55
N LEU A 186 -8.43 16.36 -11.54
CA LEU A 186 -9.50 17.12 -12.18
C LEU A 186 -9.88 16.41 -13.48
N GLY A 187 -11.10 15.90 -13.53
CA GLY A 187 -11.69 15.36 -14.74
C GLY A 187 -12.36 16.45 -15.59
N ASN A 188 -12.87 16.06 -16.74
CA ASN A 188 -13.59 16.93 -17.68
C ASN A 188 -15.12 16.87 -17.51
N ALA A 189 -15.62 16.32 -16.42
CA ALA A 189 -17.06 16.24 -16.17
C ALA A 189 -17.70 17.63 -16.14
N PHE A 190 -18.81 17.81 -16.83
CA PHE A 190 -19.57 19.05 -16.82
C PHE A 190 -21.07 18.79 -16.92
N TYR A 191 -21.85 19.75 -16.43
CA TYR A 191 -23.30 19.78 -16.63
C TYR A 191 -23.64 20.57 -17.88
N SER A 192 -24.66 20.13 -18.61
CA SER A 192 -25.15 20.86 -19.77
C SER A 192 -25.70 22.25 -19.35
N ALA A 193 -25.18 23.31 -19.96
CA ALA A 193 -25.66 24.66 -19.74
C ALA A 193 -27.13 24.87 -20.22
N ALA A 194 -27.66 23.92 -20.98
CA ALA A 194 -29.02 23.92 -21.50
C ALA A 194 -30.06 23.28 -20.58
N ASN A 195 -29.71 22.98 -19.31
CA ASN A 195 -30.68 22.45 -18.35
C ASN A 195 -31.42 23.58 -17.65
N PRO A 196 -32.61 24.03 -18.18
CA PRO A 196 -33.28 25.23 -17.69
C PRO A 196 -34.15 24.98 -16.45
N ASN A 197 -34.29 23.72 -16.03
CA ASN A 197 -35.20 23.33 -14.97
C ASN A 197 -34.36 22.62 -13.84
N PRO A 198 -34.28 23.19 -12.63
CA PRO A 198 -33.55 22.59 -11.52
C PRO A 198 -34.07 21.19 -11.12
N ASP A 199 -35.34 20.90 -11.41
CA ASP A 199 -35.96 19.61 -11.07
C ASP A 199 -35.90 18.59 -12.22
N ALA A 200 -35.38 18.98 -13.39
CA ALA A 200 -35.22 18.08 -14.53
C ALA A 200 -33.92 17.24 -14.39
N PRO A 201 -33.86 16.05 -15.01
CA PRO A 201 -32.61 15.32 -15.12
C PRO A 201 -31.53 16.21 -15.74
N VAL A 202 -30.42 16.37 -15.04
CA VAL A 202 -29.32 17.23 -15.49
C VAL A 202 -28.55 16.51 -16.59
N GLY A 203 -28.57 17.07 -17.81
CA GLY A 203 -27.71 16.63 -18.89
C GLY A 203 -26.27 17.03 -18.60
N GLY A 204 -25.32 16.26 -19.13
CA GLY A 204 -23.90 16.54 -18.99
C GLY A 204 -23.05 15.48 -19.68
N SER A 205 -21.76 15.58 -19.49
CA SER A 205 -20.81 14.56 -19.92
C SER A 205 -19.80 14.28 -18.84
N CYS A 206 -19.36 13.05 -18.75
CA CYS A 206 -18.22 12.64 -17.92
C CYS A 206 -17.48 11.51 -18.64
N GLU A 207 -16.17 11.51 -18.50
CA GLU A 207 -15.29 10.48 -19.04
C GLU A 207 -14.55 9.88 -17.84
N PRO A 208 -15.12 8.80 -17.24
CA PRO A 208 -14.53 8.19 -16.06
C PRO A 208 -13.22 7.49 -16.41
N GLY A 209 -12.29 7.50 -15.46
CA GLY A 209 -11.03 6.79 -15.57
C GLY A 209 -10.69 6.10 -14.26
N ILE A 210 -9.74 5.16 -14.33
CA ILE A 210 -9.15 4.51 -13.17
C ILE A 210 -7.97 5.37 -12.70
N ILE A 211 -7.83 5.52 -11.40
CA ILE A 211 -6.69 6.18 -10.77
C ILE A 211 -5.88 5.12 -10.03
N MET A 212 -4.61 5.06 -10.32
CA MET A 212 -3.66 4.18 -9.65
C MET A 212 -2.54 5.02 -9.01
N VAL A 213 -1.99 4.55 -7.93
CA VAL A 213 -0.79 5.09 -7.30
C VAL A 213 0.27 4.03 -7.23
N ALA A 214 1.53 4.41 -7.45
CA ALA A 214 2.66 3.52 -7.25
C ALA A 214 3.35 3.86 -5.93
N TYR A 215 3.66 2.82 -5.16
CA TYR A 215 4.51 2.89 -3.99
C TYR A 215 5.89 2.32 -4.34
N ASP A 216 6.87 3.19 -4.48
CA ASP A 216 8.26 2.84 -4.85
C ASP A 216 8.93 2.04 -3.72
N LYS A 217 8.75 0.72 -3.72
CA LYS A 217 9.22 -0.21 -2.68
C LYS A 217 10.72 -0.36 -2.67
N ASN A 218 11.30 -0.40 -3.88
CA ASN A 218 12.74 -0.63 -4.06
C ASN A 218 13.55 0.66 -4.11
N LYS A 219 12.87 1.83 -4.07
CA LYS A 219 13.47 3.17 -4.08
C LYS A 219 14.30 3.48 -5.33
N ASN A 220 13.88 2.93 -6.48
CA ASN A 220 14.56 3.17 -7.76
C ASN A 220 14.04 4.44 -8.48
N GLY A 221 12.96 5.04 -8.01
CA GLY A 221 12.35 6.26 -8.57
C GLY A 221 11.52 6.02 -9.83
N VAL A 222 11.25 4.76 -10.16
CA VAL A 222 10.44 4.33 -11.32
C VAL A 222 9.32 3.41 -10.80
N PRO A 223 8.07 3.58 -11.26
CA PRO A 223 6.98 2.69 -10.86
C PRO A 223 7.09 1.34 -11.58
N ASP A 224 7.43 0.28 -10.85
CA ASP A 224 7.49 -1.07 -11.36
C ASP A 224 6.09 -1.73 -11.40
N ASP A 225 5.90 -2.79 -12.19
CA ASP A 225 4.59 -3.41 -12.41
C ASP A 225 3.91 -3.93 -11.14
N ASP A 226 4.67 -4.33 -10.12
CA ASP A 226 4.17 -4.86 -8.85
C ASP A 226 3.99 -3.78 -7.75
N GLU A 227 4.20 -2.52 -8.09
CA GLU A 227 4.10 -1.38 -7.17
C GLU A 227 2.81 -0.59 -7.28
N TRP A 228 1.92 -0.96 -8.21
CA TRP A 228 0.69 -0.23 -8.48
C TRP A 228 -0.48 -0.68 -7.63
N TYR A 229 -1.20 0.29 -7.08
CA TYR A 229 -2.42 0.12 -6.31
C TYR A 229 -3.54 0.95 -6.92
N GLU A 230 -4.67 0.30 -7.19
CA GLU A 230 -5.87 0.98 -7.68
C GLU A 230 -6.59 1.69 -6.54
N ILE A 231 -6.96 2.94 -6.76
CA ILE A 231 -7.77 3.70 -5.79
C ILE A 231 -9.23 3.37 -6.05
N ALA A 232 -9.89 2.83 -5.02
CA ALA A 232 -11.31 2.51 -5.08
C ALA A 232 -12.14 3.78 -5.30
N GLY A 233 -12.85 3.84 -6.42
CA GLY A 233 -13.78 4.89 -6.77
C GLY A 233 -15.23 4.46 -6.58
N SER A 234 -16.17 5.32 -6.98
CA SER A 234 -17.61 5.04 -6.86
C SER A 234 -18.09 3.80 -7.62
N ALA A 235 -17.36 3.39 -8.67
CA ALA A 235 -17.67 2.19 -9.43
C ALA A 235 -17.36 0.88 -8.67
N HIS A 236 -16.60 0.94 -7.58
CA HIS A 236 -16.25 -0.23 -6.76
C HIS A 236 -17.26 -0.49 -5.62
N ASN A 237 -18.20 0.43 -5.41
CA ASN A 237 -19.21 0.35 -4.35
C ASN A 237 -20.51 -0.28 -4.92
N ASN A 238 -20.45 -1.54 -5.32
CA ASN A 238 -21.65 -2.33 -5.70
C ASN A 238 -22.02 -3.32 -4.63
#